data_82ace85cab3620650cbec25d079ce227
#
_entry.id   82ace85cab3620650cbec25d079ce227
#
_cell.length_a   1.000
_cell.length_b   1.000
_cell.length_c   1.000
_cell.angle_alpha   90.00
_cell.angle_beta   90.00
_cell.angle_gamma   90.00
#
_symmetry.space_group_name_H-M   'P 1'
#
loop_
_entity.id
_entity.type
_entity.pdbx_description
1 polymer ?
#
loop_
_entity_poly.entity_id
_entity_poly.type
_entity_poly.pdbx_seq_one_letter_code
_entity_poly.pdbx_strand_id
1 'polypeptide(L)'
;RSGHAVVVREISDELAEKSHSRLVAALDKLVARGKMDEAKRAEILGNMTFTTDLAAAADADLVLEAIVENLDVKKSLFQELDGICKADTIFATNTSSISITAIAAATQRADRFIGMHFFNPATVMKLVEVIRGVHTSQETYDAICQLSADIGKEAVEVAEAPGFVVNKILIPMINEAIGLVETGVASVEDIDKAMMLGANHPMGP
;
A
#
# COMPACT_ATOMS: atom_id res chain seq x y z
N ARG A 1 -3.76 -1.70 -14.63
CA ARG A 1 -5.16 -1.75 -15.11
C ARG A 1 -5.68 -0.37 -15.50
N SER A 2 -5.19 0.67 -14.83
CA SER A 2 -5.60 2.07 -15.04
C SER A 2 -4.76 2.83 -16.08
N GLY A 3 -3.91 2.13 -16.83
CA GLY A 3 -3.17 2.71 -17.96
C GLY A 3 -1.85 3.40 -17.60
N HIS A 4 -1.45 3.41 -16.33
CA HIS A 4 -0.15 3.98 -15.93
C HIS A 4 1.01 3.08 -16.35
N ALA A 5 2.12 3.69 -16.77
CA ALA A 5 3.40 2.99 -16.89
C ALA A 5 3.97 2.75 -15.48
N VAL A 6 4.43 1.53 -15.23
CA VAL A 6 4.89 1.13 -13.90
C VAL A 6 6.25 0.45 -14.00
N VAL A 7 7.21 0.92 -13.22
CA VAL A 7 8.47 0.23 -13.00
C VAL A 7 8.41 -0.44 -11.63
N VAL A 8 8.60 -1.76 -11.60
CA VAL A 8 8.72 -2.54 -10.37
C VAL A 8 10.20 -2.82 -10.13
N ARG A 9 10.75 -2.23 -9.08
CA ARG A 9 12.14 -2.46 -8.68
C ARG A 9 12.20 -3.47 -7.54
N GLU A 10 13.02 -4.49 -7.71
CA GLU A 10 13.30 -5.51 -6.70
C GLU A 10 14.79 -5.50 -6.33
N ILE A 11 15.16 -6.11 -5.21
CA ILE A 11 16.55 -6.12 -4.73
C ILE A 11 17.44 -7.13 -5.46
N SER A 12 16.85 -8.09 -6.20
CA SER A 12 17.58 -9.07 -7.01
C SER A 12 16.80 -9.46 -8.25
N ASP A 13 17.51 -9.94 -9.27
CA ASP A 13 16.92 -10.41 -10.52
C ASP A 13 15.98 -11.61 -10.29
N GLU A 14 16.29 -12.49 -9.33
CA GLU A 14 15.42 -13.60 -8.94
C GLU A 14 14.07 -13.10 -8.42
N LEU A 15 14.08 -12.06 -7.57
CA LEU A 15 12.86 -11.47 -7.05
C LEU A 15 12.08 -10.72 -8.13
N ALA A 16 12.76 -10.02 -9.02
CA ALA A 16 12.14 -9.34 -10.16
C ALA A 16 11.42 -10.35 -11.08
N GLU A 17 12.07 -11.44 -11.43
CA GLU A 17 11.46 -12.51 -12.23
C GLU A 17 10.29 -13.19 -11.51
N LYS A 18 10.42 -13.43 -10.20
CA LYS A 18 9.34 -14.00 -9.38
C LYS A 18 8.13 -13.06 -9.30
N SER A 19 8.36 -11.77 -9.15
CA SER A 19 7.30 -10.76 -9.12
C SER A 19 6.60 -10.67 -10.48
N HIS A 20 7.35 -10.67 -11.58
CA HIS A 20 6.81 -10.73 -12.93
C HIS A 20 5.96 -11.99 -13.16
N SER A 21 6.52 -13.17 -12.86
CA SER A 21 5.82 -14.45 -13.03
C SER A 21 4.52 -14.54 -12.22
N ARG A 22 4.51 -13.99 -10.99
CA ARG A 22 3.28 -13.91 -10.16
C ARG A 22 2.22 -13.01 -10.79
N LEU A 23 2.62 -11.87 -11.36
CA LEU A 23 1.69 -10.98 -12.06
C LEU A 23 1.10 -11.68 -13.27
N VAL A 24 1.93 -12.29 -14.13
CA VAL A 24 1.49 -13.05 -15.32
C VAL A 24 0.47 -14.11 -14.91
N ALA A 25 0.80 -14.95 -13.95
CA ALA A 25 -0.10 -16.01 -13.47
C ALA A 25 -1.42 -15.47 -12.90
N ALA A 26 -1.40 -14.30 -12.24
CA ALA A 26 -2.61 -13.67 -11.72
C ALA A 26 -3.52 -13.14 -12.85
N LEU A 27 -2.92 -12.55 -13.89
CA LEU A 27 -3.66 -12.08 -15.08
C LEU A 27 -4.22 -13.24 -15.88
N ASP A 28 -3.44 -14.33 -16.10
CA ASP A 28 -3.89 -15.54 -16.77
C ASP A 28 -5.14 -16.15 -16.10
N LYS A 29 -5.15 -16.17 -14.77
CA LYS A 29 -6.35 -16.63 -14.01
C LYS A 29 -7.57 -15.74 -14.24
N LEU A 30 -7.38 -14.42 -14.44
CA LEU A 30 -8.51 -13.53 -14.74
C LEU A 30 -9.05 -13.75 -16.14
N VAL A 31 -8.17 -13.97 -17.12
CA VAL A 31 -8.54 -14.32 -18.51
C VAL A 31 -9.28 -15.65 -18.53
N ALA A 32 -8.71 -16.70 -17.92
CA ALA A 32 -9.32 -18.02 -17.86
C ALA A 32 -10.71 -18.03 -17.21
N ARG A 33 -10.99 -17.05 -16.30
CA ARG A 33 -12.31 -16.88 -15.65
C ARG A 33 -13.25 -15.94 -16.42
N GLY A 34 -12.86 -15.45 -17.59
CA GLY A 34 -13.64 -14.48 -18.37
C GLY A 34 -13.79 -13.11 -17.71
N LYS A 35 -12.91 -12.77 -16.73
CA LYS A 35 -12.91 -11.47 -16.02
C LYS A 35 -11.99 -10.43 -16.65
N MET A 36 -11.26 -10.82 -17.70
CA MET A 36 -10.35 -9.98 -18.46
C MET A 36 -10.19 -10.60 -19.85
N ASP A 37 -10.06 -9.78 -20.88
CA ASP A 37 -9.69 -10.26 -22.22
C ASP A 37 -8.17 -10.25 -22.43
N GLU A 38 -7.71 -10.92 -23.48
CA GLU A 38 -6.29 -11.04 -23.82
C GLU A 38 -5.67 -9.68 -24.21
N ALA A 39 -6.44 -8.80 -24.83
CA ALA A 39 -5.96 -7.47 -25.22
C ALA A 39 -5.64 -6.62 -23.98
N LYS A 40 -6.52 -6.62 -22.98
CA LYS A 40 -6.28 -5.92 -21.71
C LYS A 40 -5.13 -6.53 -20.91
N ARG A 41 -4.99 -7.85 -20.93
CA ARG A 41 -3.82 -8.53 -20.35
C ARG A 41 -2.53 -8.06 -20.98
N ALA A 42 -2.45 -8.06 -22.33
CA ALA A 42 -1.28 -7.62 -23.06
C ALA A 42 -0.95 -6.15 -22.79
N GLU A 43 -1.95 -5.27 -22.75
CA GLU A 43 -1.80 -3.85 -22.38
C GLU A 43 -1.19 -3.70 -20.98
N ILE A 44 -1.70 -4.42 -19.98
CA ILE A 44 -1.18 -4.35 -18.61
C ILE A 44 0.28 -4.78 -18.56
N LEU A 45 0.63 -5.90 -19.20
CA LEU A 45 2.01 -6.39 -19.20
C LEU A 45 2.94 -5.45 -19.98
N GLY A 46 2.47 -4.83 -21.07
CA GLY A 46 3.22 -3.84 -21.84
C GLY A 46 3.50 -2.54 -21.09
N ASN A 47 2.70 -2.23 -20.09
CA ASN A 47 2.89 -1.04 -19.24
C ASN A 47 3.77 -1.30 -18.00
N MET A 48 4.32 -2.52 -17.84
CA MET A 48 5.11 -2.88 -16.67
C MET A 48 6.54 -3.28 -17.03
N THR A 49 7.49 -2.68 -16.33
CA THR A 49 8.92 -3.02 -16.41
C THR A 49 9.38 -3.53 -15.07
N PHE A 50 10.19 -4.59 -15.06
CA PHE A 50 10.79 -5.15 -13.85
C PHE A 50 12.32 -4.97 -13.92
N THR A 51 12.93 -4.49 -12.84
CA THR A 51 14.36 -4.18 -12.80
C THR A 51 14.93 -4.27 -11.38
N THR A 52 16.24 -4.37 -11.28
CA THR A 52 16.99 -4.19 -10.03
C THR A 52 17.63 -2.80 -9.94
N ASP A 53 17.63 -2.05 -11.04
CA ASP A 53 18.26 -0.74 -11.13
C ASP A 53 17.36 0.35 -10.50
N LEU A 54 17.88 1.02 -9.47
CA LEU A 54 17.17 2.12 -8.81
C LEU A 54 17.12 3.38 -9.69
N ALA A 55 18.08 3.56 -10.62
CA ALA A 55 18.10 4.67 -11.54
C ALA A 55 16.89 4.71 -12.49
N ALA A 56 16.18 3.58 -12.65
CA ALA A 56 14.93 3.53 -13.41
C ALA A 56 13.79 4.40 -12.79
N ALA A 57 13.97 4.91 -11.57
CA ALA A 57 13.04 5.85 -10.93
C ALA A 57 13.28 7.32 -11.30
N ALA A 58 14.32 7.65 -12.08
CA ALA A 58 14.74 9.04 -12.34
C ALA A 58 13.62 9.94 -12.86
N ASP A 59 12.81 9.44 -13.78
CA ASP A 59 11.70 10.18 -14.43
C ASP A 59 10.32 9.87 -13.84
N ALA A 60 10.27 9.15 -12.69
CA ALA A 60 9.01 8.78 -12.07
C ALA A 60 8.25 10.01 -11.56
N ASP A 61 6.93 10.05 -11.78
CA ASP A 61 6.04 11.06 -11.19
C ASP A 61 5.72 10.71 -9.73
N LEU A 62 5.65 9.42 -9.42
CA LEU A 62 5.43 8.87 -8.09
C LEU A 62 6.34 7.67 -7.84
N VAL A 63 6.96 7.64 -6.68
CA VAL A 63 7.58 6.43 -6.13
C VAL A 63 6.74 5.95 -4.96
N LEU A 64 6.19 4.73 -5.06
CA LEU A 64 5.49 4.05 -3.97
C LEU A 64 6.38 2.95 -3.39
N GLU A 65 6.84 3.13 -2.17
CA GLU A 65 7.66 2.19 -1.45
C GLU A 65 6.80 1.18 -0.68
N ALA A 66 7.12 -0.11 -0.81
CA ALA A 66 6.47 -1.22 -0.11
C ALA A 66 7.49 -2.32 0.29
N ILE A 67 8.65 -1.88 0.81
CA ILE A 67 9.72 -2.78 1.29
C ILE A 67 9.48 -3.24 2.74
N VAL A 68 10.49 -3.86 3.34
CA VAL A 68 10.44 -4.32 4.75
C VAL A 68 10.10 -3.17 5.71
N GLU A 69 9.34 -3.48 6.76
CA GLU A 69 8.88 -2.50 7.75
C GLU A 69 10.01 -2.18 8.74
N ASN A 70 10.99 -1.42 8.27
CA ASN A 70 12.16 -0.97 9.04
C ASN A 70 12.48 0.48 8.70
N LEU A 71 12.49 1.35 9.71
CA LEU A 71 12.68 2.80 9.56
C LEU A 71 13.97 3.16 8.85
N ASP A 72 15.10 2.55 9.26
CA ASP A 72 16.43 2.92 8.74
C ASP A 72 16.58 2.47 7.28
N VAL A 73 16.05 1.30 6.94
CA VAL A 73 16.05 0.79 5.56
C VAL A 73 15.22 1.68 4.66
N LYS A 74 14.03 2.11 5.10
CA LYS A 74 13.16 3.03 4.35
C LYS A 74 13.83 4.41 4.17
N LYS A 75 14.45 4.96 5.24
CA LYS A 75 15.20 6.21 5.17
C LYS A 75 16.35 6.14 4.17
N SER A 76 17.16 5.08 4.23
CA SER A 76 18.29 4.89 3.31
C SER A 76 17.82 4.83 1.85
N LEU A 77 16.74 4.09 1.58
CA LEU A 77 16.16 4.01 0.24
C LEU A 77 15.70 5.38 -0.26
N PHE A 78 14.96 6.13 0.55
CA PHE A 78 14.45 7.43 0.13
C PHE A 78 15.55 8.50 0.01
N GLN A 79 16.62 8.42 0.80
CA GLN A 79 17.81 9.27 0.62
C GLN A 79 18.49 9.03 -0.73
N GLU A 80 18.62 7.78 -1.14
CA GLU A 80 19.18 7.41 -2.44
C GLU A 80 18.28 7.87 -3.58
N LEU A 81 16.98 7.62 -3.48
CA LEU A 81 15.97 8.07 -4.45
C LEU A 81 15.89 9.59 -4.57
N ASP A 82 16.13 10.32 -3.49
CA ASP A 82 16.11 11.79 -3.48
C ASP A 82 17.22 12.39 -4.37
N GLY A 83 18.34 11.68 -4.49
CA GLY A 83 19.42 12.04 -5.41
C GLY A 83 19.22 11.58 -6.86
N ILE A 84 18.27 10.69 -7.12
CA ILE A 84 18.02 10.08 -8.44
C ILE A 84 16.81 10.71 -9.12
N CYS A 85 15.70 10.85 -8.40
CA CYS A 85 14.43 11.28 -8.97
C CYS A 85 14.41 12.78 -9.28
N LYS A 86 13.65 13.15 -10.31
CA LYS A 86 13.38 14.55 -10.65
C LYS A 86 12.73 15.30 -9.45
N ALA A 87 12.86 16.61 -9.43
CA ALA A 87 12.48 17.44 -8.28
C ALA A 87 10.98 17.38 -7.91
N ASP A 88 10.13 17.15 -8.88
CA ASP A 88 8.67 17.13 -8.74
C ASP A 88 8.10 15.72 -8.41
N THR A 89 8.93 14.69 -8.35
CA THR A 89 8.52 13.34 -7.95
C THR A 89 7.91 13.35 -6.55
N ILE A 90 6.71 12.78 -6.40
CA ILE A 90 6.09 12.52 -5.10
C ILE A 90 6.66 11.21 -4.54
N PHE A 91 7.01 11.19 -3.26
CA PHE A 91 7.37 9.98 -2.54
C PHE A 91 6.22 9.52 -1.66
N ALA A 92 5.84 8.27 -1.82
CA ALA A 92 4.82 7.62 -1.00
C ALA A 92 5.37 6.36 -0.34
N THR A 93 4.98 6.10 0.91
CA THR A 93 5.34 4.88 1.63
C THR A 93 4.08 4.10 2.02
N ASN A 94 4.11 2.79 1.83
CA ASN A 94 3.04 1.87 2.23
C ASN A 94 3.27 1.31 3.64
N THR A 95 3.99 2.02 4.49
CA THR A 95 4.15 1.61 5.90
C THR A 95 2.79 1.48 6.59
N SER A 96 2.70 0.53 7.54
CA SER A 96 1.49 0.33 8.35
C SER A 96 1.56 1.02 9.73
N SER A 97 2.75 1.46 10.16
CA SER A 97 2.95 1.92 11.54
C SER A 97 4.09 2.92 11.73
N ILE A 98 5.02 3.02 10.77
CA ILE A 98 6.18 3.90 10.89
C ILE A 98 5.76 5.35 10.58
N SER A 99 6.35 6.30 11.34
CA SER A 99 6.12 7.73 11.16
C SER A 99 6.50 8.18 9.74
N ILE A 100 5.53 8.73 9.02
CA ILE A 100 5.70 9.33 7.68
C ILE A 100 6.68 10.50 7.78
N THR A 101 6.50 11.35 8.79
CA THR A 101 7.37 12.50 9.08
C THR A 101 8.81 12.06 9.32
N ALA A 102 9.02 10.98 10.07
CA ALA A 102 10.37 10.47 10.35
C ALA A 102 11.08 9.92 9.10
N ILE A 103 10.34 9.33 8.16
CA ILE A 103 10.91 8.88 6.88
C ILE A 103 11.17 10.10 5.98
N ALA A 104 10.20 11.00 5.85
CA ALA A 104 10.30 12.20 5.03
C ALA A 104 11.48 13.10 5.41
N ALA A 105 11.82 13.18 6.70
CA ALA A 105 12.97 13.94 7.21
C ALA A 105 14.33 13.46 6.68
N ALA A 106 14.40 12.29 6.05
CA ALA A 106 15.58 11.79 5.39
C ALA A 106 15.76 12.33 3.95
N THR A 107 14.80 13.10 3.43
CA THR A 107 14.76 13.66 2.06
C THR A 107 14.73 15.18 2.07
N GLN A 108 15.01 15.80 0.91
CA GLN A 108 14.92 17.25 0.72
C GLN A 108 13.53 17.68 0.19
N ARG A 109 12.56 16.75 0.10
CA ARG A 109 11.21 16.97 -0.44
C ARG A 109 10.11 16.51 0.53
N ALA A 110 10.23 16.87 1.81
CA ALA A 110 9.26 16.49 2.83
C ALA A 110 7.84 17.00 2.56
N ASP A 111 7.67 18.06 1.78
CA ASP A 111 6.41 18.58 1.28
C ASP A 111 5.78 17.69 0.19
N ARG A 112 6.61 16.91 -0.52
CA ARG A 112 6.22 15.92 -1.54
C ARG A 112 6.30 14.48 -1.03
N PHE A 113 6.23 14.29 0.28
CA PHE A 113 6.25 12.98 0.93
C PHE A 113 4.92 12.69 1.64
N ILE A 114 4.39 11.45 1.47
CA ILE A 114 3.08 11.07 1.99
C ILE A 114 3.02 9.58 2.33
N GLY A 115 2.15 9.19 3.25
CA GLY A 115 1.78 7.79 3.46
C GLY A 115 0.64 7.40 2.51
N MET A 116 0.75 6.24 1.88
CA MET A 116 -0.28 5.66 1.01
C MET A 116 -0.46 4.20 1.39
N HIS A 117 -1.26 3.97 2.43
CA HIS A 117 -1.41 2.66 3.06
C HIS A 117 -2.51 1.85 2.39
N PHE A 118 -2.11 0.79 1.70
CA PHE A 118 -3.00 -0.18 1.05
C PHE A 118 -3.30 -1.35 1.96
N PHE A 119 -4.45 -1.97 1.73
CA PHE A 119 -4.90 -3.18 2.44
C PHE A 119 -4.77 -4.43 1.57
N ASN A 120 -4.34 -5.52 2.16
CA ASN A 120 -4.14 -6.79 1.46
C ASN A 120 -5.47 -7.58 1.31
N PRO A 121 -5.85 -8.06 0.12
CA PRO A 121 -5.14 -7.90 -1.16
C PRO A 121 -5.38 -6.53 -1.82
N ALA A 122 -4.31 -5.80 -2.15
CA ALA A 122 -4.41 -4.46 -2.70
C ALA A 122 -5.24 -4.35 -3.99
N THR A 123 -5.38 -5.44 -4.75
CA THR A 123 -6.22 -5.49 -5.96
C THR A 123 -7.72 -5.64 -5.69
N VAL A 124 -8.11 -5.94 -4.44
CA VAL A 124 -9.50 -6.21 -4.02
C VAL A 124 -10.01 -5.12 -3.08
N MET A 125 -9.23 -4.81 -2.04
CA MET A 125 -9.62 -3.83 -1.03
C MET A 125 -9.70 -2.44 -1.63
N LYS A 126 -10.78 -1.72 -1.38
CA LYS A 126 -11.04 -0.42 -1.99
C LYS A 126 -10.34 0.74 -1.27
N LEU A 127 -10.10 0.59 0.02
CA LEU A 127 -9.55 1.66 0.86
C LEU A 127 -8.06 1.90 0.59
N VAL A 128 -7.69 3.17 0.56
CA VAL A 128 -6.32 3.65 0.79
C VAL A 128 -6.39 4.68 1.91
N GLU A 129 -5.73 4.42 3.02
CA GLU A 129 -5.47 5.46 4.01
C GLU A 129 -4.37 6.37 3.46
N VAL A 130 -4.64 7.66 3.36
CA VAL A 130 -3.70 8.69 2.91
C VAL A 130 -3.24 9.47 4.13
N ILE A 131 -1.98 9.26 4.53
CA ILE A 131 -1.44 9.77 5.79
C ILE A 131 -0.52 10.95 5.50
N ARG A 132 -0.92 12.13 5.98
CA ARG A 132 -0.09 13.32 5.87
C ARG A 132 0.94 13.35 7.00
N GLY A 133 2.22 13.46 6.63
CA GLY A 133 3.27 13.86 7.56
C GLY A 133 3.17 15.36 7.86
N VAL A 134 3.93 15.83 8.84
CA VAL A 134 3.90 17.24 9.30
C VAL A 134 4.15 18.25 8.18
N HIS A 135 4.97 17.90 7.20
CA HIS A 135 5.36 18.78 6.10
C HIS A 135 4.65 18.50 4.78
N THR A 136 3.83 17.46 4.69
CA THR A 136 3.12 17.10 3.45
C THR A 136 2.25 18.26 2.98
N SER A 137 2.49 18.72 1.74
CA SER A 137 1.73 19.83 1.15
C SER A 137 0.30 19.42 0.78
N GLN A 138 -0.59 20.41 0.64
CA GLN A 138 -1.94 20.16 0.15
C GLN A 138 -1.93 19.64 -1.28
N GLU A 139 -1.03 20.18 -2.14
CA GLU A 139 -0.86 19.74 -3.52
C GLU A 139 -0.51 18.25 -3.61
N THR A 140 0.42 17.78 -2.77
CA THR A 140 0.79 16.35 -2.69
C THR A 140 -0.39 15.50 -2.26
N TYR A 141 -1.12 15.93 -1.23
CA TYR A 141 -2.31 15.22 -0.77
C TYR A 141 -3.38 15.13 -1.86
N ASP A 142 -3.71 16.23 -2.52
CA ASP A 142 -4.72 16.27 -3.58
C ASP A 142 -4.34 15.37 -4.76
N ALA A 143 -3.07 15.39 -5.17
CA ALA A 143 -2.56 14.52 -6.23
C ALA A 143 -2.72 13.03 -5.90
N ILE A 144 -2.43 12.63 -4.65
CA ILE A 144 -2.58 11.23 -4.21
C ILE A 144 -4.05 10.82 -4.06
N CYS A 145 -4.92 11.73 -3.62
CA CYS A 145 -6.37 11.48 -3.60
C CYS A 145 -6.91 11.28 -5.03
N GLN A 146 -6.50 12.13 -5.98
CA GLN A 146 -6.89 11.98 -7.38
C GLN A 146 -6.38 10.65 -7.97
N LEU A 147 -5.10 10.33 -7.76
CA LEU A 147 -4.54 9.04 -8.20
C LEU A 147 -5.29 7.86 -7.60
N SER A 148 -5.64 7.93 -6.33
CA SER A 148 -6.41 6.87 -5.66
C SER A 148 -7.76 6.65 -6.34
N ALA A 149 -8.47 7.72 -6.70
CA ALA A 149 -9.72 7.64 -7.45
C ALA A 149 -9.49 7.05 -8.86
N ASP A 150 -8.46 7.48 -9.58
CA ASP A 150 -8.13 7.01 -10.93
C ASP A 150 -7.82 5.51 -10.98
N ILE A 151 -7.23 4.95 -9.91
CA ILE A 151 -6.99 3.51 -9.79
C ILE A 151 -8.16 2.74 -9.15
N GLY A 152 -9.33 3.38 -8.97
CA GLY A 152 -10.55 2.78 -8.45
C GLY A 152 -10.53 2.50 -6.95
N LYS A 153 -9.75 3.30 -6.20
CA LYS A 153 -9.67 3.28 -4.74
C LYS A 153 -10.41 4.47 -4.14
N GLU A 154 -10.71 4.34 -2.87
CA GLU A 154 -11.28 5.40 -2.04
C GLU A 154 -10.22 5.86 -1.03
N ALA A 155 -9.82 7.11 -1.17
CA ALA A 155 -8.85 7.74 -0.27
C ALA A 155 -9.56 8.22 1.00
N VAL A 156 -9.00 7.88 2.15
CA VAL A 156 -9.44 8.41 3.46
C VAL A 156 -8.27 9.16 4.07
N GLU A 157 -8.48 10.43 4.39
CA GLU A 157 -7.47 11.24 5.06
C GLU A 157 -7.27 10.78 6.50
N VAL A 158 -6.01 10.56 6.86
CA VAL A 158 -5.61 10.14 8.20
C VAL A 158 -4.46 11.02 8.68
N ALA A 159 -4.58 11.58 9.87
CA ALA A 159 -3.45 12.20 10.54
C ALA A 159 -2.47 11.12 11.01
N GLU A 160 -1.18 11.46 10.99
CA GLU A 160 -0.12 10.54 11.40
C GLU A 160 -0.31 10.08 12.84
N ALA A 161 -0.52 8.79 13.04
CA ALA A 161 -0.62 8.13 14.34
C ALA A 161 -0.24 6.65 14.21
N PRO A 162 0.31 6.01 15.26
CA PRO A 162 0.65 4.60 15.22
C PRO A 162 -0.56 3.71 14.91
N GLY A 163 -0.48 2.92 13.83
CA GLY A 163 -1.54 2.00 13.38
C GLY A 163 -2.69 2.68 12.62
N PHE A 164 -2.59 3.98 12.36
CA PHE A 164 -3.55 4.79 11.60
C PHE A 164 -4.99 4.62 12.12
N VAL A 165 -5.99 4.37 11.27
CA VAL A 165 -7.37 4.16 11.72
C VAL A 165 -7.70 2.68 11.81
N VAL A 166 -7.55 1.94 10.71
CA VAL A 166 -8.03 0.55 10.66
C VAL A 166 -7.28 -0.34 11.63
N ASN A 167 -5.95 -0.35 11.58
CA ASN A 167 -5.16 -1.21 12.48
C ASN A 167 -5.28 -0.78 13.95
N LYS A 168 -5.43 0.52 14.21
CA LYS A 168 -5.62 1.05 15.57
C LYS A 168 -6.91 0.57 16.23
N ILE A 169 -7.94 0.28 15.44
CA ILE A 169 -9.22 -0.25 15.93
C ILE A 169 -9.22 -1.77 15.89
N LEU A 170 -8.81 -2.35 14.76
CA LEU A 170 -8.93 -3.78 14.49
C LEU A 170 -8.03 -4.62 15.41
N ILE A 171 -6.75 -4.24 15.58
CA ILE A 171 -5.82 -5.05 16.39
C ILE A 171 -6.24 -5.14 17.86
N PRO A 172 -6.62 -4.04 18.55
CA PRO A 172 -7.18 -4.13 19.89
C PRO A 172 -8.48 -4.94 19.95
N MET A 173 -9.38 -4.81 18.99
CA MET A 173 -10.62 -5.59 18.93
C MET A 173 -10.33 -7.09 18.86
N ILE A 174 -9.40 -7.53 18.01
CA ILE A 174 -8.97 -8.92 17.93
C ILE A 174 -8.35 -9.37 19.26
N ASN A 175 -7.51 -8.54 19.86
CA ASN A 175 -6.87 -8.86 21.13
C ASN A 175 -7.88 -9.03 22.28
N GLU A 176 -8.91 -8.18 22.35
CA GLU A 176 -10.01 -8.31 23.32
C GLU A 176 -10.79 -9.60 23.09
N ALA A 177 -11.08 -9.97 21.84
CA ALA A 177 -11.74 -11.22 21.50
C ALA A 177 -10.93 -12.46 21.97
N ILE A 178 -9.59 -12.42 21.79
CA ILE A 178 -8.68 -13.47 22.30
C ILE A 178 -8.78 -13.54 23.84
N GLY A 179 -8.80 -12.40 24.53
CA GLY A 179 -8.95 -12.35 25.99
C GLY A 179 -10.25 -12.98 26.49
N LEU A 180 -11.36 -12.87 25.75
CA LEU A 180 -12.62 -13.55 26.08
C LEU A 180 -12.50 -15.07 25.98
N VAL A 181 -11.74 -15.57 25.00
CA VAL A 181 -11.43 -17.01 24.88
C VAL A 181 -10.55 -17.48 26.04
N GLU A 182 -9.49 -16.74 26.35
CA GLU A 182 -8.55 -17.09 27.43
C GLU A 182 -9.24 -17.14 28.80
N THR A 183 -10.18 -16.25 29.06
CA THR A 183 -10.94 -16.18 30.32
C THR A 183 -12.15 -17.12 30.35
N GLY A 184 -12.40 -17.87 29.28
CA GLY A 184 -13.48 -18.85 29.20
C GLY A 184 -14.89 -18.25 29.15
N VAL A 185 -15.00 -16.97 28.69
CA VAL A 185 -16.31 -16.28 28.56
C VAL A 185 -17.12 -16.89 27.43
N ALA A 186 -16.49 -17.19 26.28
CA ALA A 186 -17.15 -17.83 25.15
C ALA A 186 -16.14 -18.55 24.25
N SER A 187 -16.62 -19.46 23.39
CA SER A 187 -15.82 -20.08 22.33
C SER A 187 -15.53 -19.10 21.21
N VAL A 188 -14.50 -19.39 20.36
CA VAL A 188 -14.19 -18.60 19.16
C VAL A 188 -15.43 -18.46 18.27
N GLU A 189 -16.13 -19.58 18.02
CA GLU A 189 -17.32 -19.63 17.18
C GLU A 189 -18.47 -18.78 17.74
N ASP A 190 -18.63 -18.75 19.07
CA ASP A 190 -19.71 -17.98 19.69
C ASP A 190 -19.38 -16.49 19.75
N ILE A 191 -18.10 -16.11 19.89
CA ILE A 191 -17.65 -14.71 19.78
C ILE A 191 -17.91 -14.20 18.36
N ASP A 192 -17.52 -14.97 17.33
CA ASP A 192 -17.78 -14.61 15.94
C ASP A 192 -19.26 -14.40 15.67
N LYS A 193 -20.11 -15.35 16.11
CA LYS A 193 -21.58 -15.22 15.98
C LYS A 193 -22.14 -14.02 16.73
N ALA A 194 -21.65 -13.77 17.94
CA ALA A 194 -22.11 -12.63 18.74
C ALA A 194 -21.79 -11.30 18.02
N MET A 195 -20.58 -11.14 17.47
CA MET A 195 -20.21 -9.95 16.74
C MET A 195 -20.95 -9.81 15.40
N MET A 196 -21.14 -10.90 14.67
CA MET A 196 -21.91 -10.87 13.41
C MET A 196 -23.39 -10.58 13.64
N LEU A 197 -24.01 -11.21 14.62
CA LEU A 197 -25.48 -11.10 14.80
C LEU A 197 -25.87 -9.98 15.77
N GLY A 198 -25.04 -9.67 16.76
CA GLY A 198 -25.32 -8.63 17.76
C GLY A 198 -24.83 -7.24 17.34
N ALA A 199 -23.68 -7.16 16.66
CA ALA A 199 -23.09 -5.90 16.21
C ALA A 199 -23.17 -5.70 14.70
N ASN A 200 -23.76 -6.65 13.94
CA ASN A 200 -23.88 -6.64 12.48
C ASN A 200 -22.52 -6.51 11.76
N HIS A 201 -21.46 -7.10 12.31
CA HIS A 201 -20.17 -7.16 11.65
C HIS A 201 -20.24 -8.12 10.44
N PRO A 202 -19.45 -7.86 9.37
CA PRO A 202 -19.45 -8.72 8.18
C PRO A 202 -18.79 -10.08 8.44
N MET A 203 -18.00 -10.19 9.50
CA MET A 203 -17.28 -11.38 9.98
C MET A 203 -16.98 -11.25 11.46
N GLY A 204 -16.48 -12.32 12.10
CA GLY A 204 -15.96 -12.27 13.45
C GLY A 204 -14.69 -11.40 13.59
N PRO A 205 -14.27 -11.14 14.82
CA PRO A 205 -13.07 -10.34 15.12
C PRO A 205 -11.76 -10.95 14.63
#